data_73e7a10da54ee1ab5f70968bfb780791
#
_entry.id   73e7a10da54ee1ab5f70968bfb780791
#
_cell.length_a   1.000
_cell.length_b   1.000
_cell.length_c   1.000
_cell.angle_alpha   90.00
_cell.angle_beta   90.00
_cell.angle_gamma   90.00
#
_symmetry.space_group_name_H-M   'P 1'
#
loop_
_entity.id
_entity.type
_entity.pdbx_description
1 polymer ?
#
loop_
_entity_poly.entity_id
_entity_poly.type
_entity_poly.pdbx_seq_one_letter_code
_entity_poly.pdbx_strand_id
1 'polypeptide(L)'
;MLIVAENKIADLMSRADAFEAVEQVFAAMAARDAYNFPVVREAIGHEDALYGFKGGFDRAGMTLGLKAGGYWPHNLERRGEINHQSSVFLFDPDSGKPRAMVGGNLLTALRTAAASSVSIKHLAREDAQTLGMIGAGHQATFQLRAALETRTFNKVVGWNYHPEMLPNIERVATAAGVAFEAVELADMKRADVIISITSAFAPSLMTSHVSPGTHIAAMGTDTKGKQEVEAALLASATVFTDEVAQSVTIGEAQHAVGQGLIRESDVQELGAVINGTHPGRTSADEITFFDGTGVGLQDLAVAARVVELAIERGLAVEIDV
;
A
#
# COMPACT_ATOMS: atom_id res chain seq x y z
N MET A 1 -3.64 -6.67 28.67
CA MET A 1 -3.31 -6.28 27.28
C MET A 1 -2.23 -7.22 26.74
N LEU A 2 -2.37 -7.67 25.47
CA LEU A 2 -1.34 -8.48 24.80
C LEU A 2 -0.28 -7.59 24.13
N ILE A 3 0.97 -8.04 24.13
CA ILE A 3 2.05 -7.40 23.37
C ILE A 3 2.63 -8.40 22.37
N VAL A 4 2.67 -8.02 21.10
CA VAL A 4 3.38 -8.75 20.05
C VAL A 4 4.55 -7.89 19.55
N ALA A 5 5.76 -8.31 19.90
CA ALA A 5 6.98 -7.57 19.58
C ALA A 5 7.28 -7.58 18.07
N GLU A 6 7.90 -6.52 17.55
CA GLU A 6 8.26 -6.34 16.14
C GLU A 6 9.03 -7.55 15.57
N ASN A 7 9.98 -8.10 16.32
CA ASN A 7 10.81 -9.23 15.89
C ASN A 7 10.06 -10.58 15.81
N LYS A 8 8.79 -10.65 16.23
CA LYS A 8 7.94 -11.84 16.11
C LYS A 8 7.04 -11.83 14.89
N ILE A 9 6.85 -10.67 14.26
CA ILE A 9 5.90 -10.53 13.16
C ILE A 9 6.31 -11.37 11.94
N ALA A 10 7.61 -11.43 11.62
CA ALA A 10 8.10 -12.23 10.51
C ALA A 10 7.83 -13.75 10.66
N ASP A 11 7.82 -14.24 11.90
CA ASP A 11 7.53 -15.64 12.19
C ASP A 11 6.01 -15.94 12.21
N LEU A 12 5.19 -14.91 12.43
CA LEU A 12 3.74 -15.02 12.56
C LEU A 12 3.01 -14.82 11.23
N MET A 13 3.36 -13.77 10.51
CA MET A 13 2.55 -13.24 9.41
C MET A 13 3.16 -13.58 8.06
N SER A 14 2.46 -14.36 7.25
CA SER A 14 2.80 -14.57 5.84
C SER A 14 2.27 -13.42 4.97
N ARG A 15 2.79 -13.29 3.73
CA ARG A 15 2.24 -12.36 2.75
C ARG A 15 0.83 -12.75 2.30
N ALA A 16 0.51 -14.04 2.29
CA ALA A 16 -0.84 -14.53 2.00
C ALA A 16 -1.84 -14.11 3.07
N ASP A 17 -1.49 -14.24 4.37
CA ASP A 17 -2.34 -13.76 5.47
C ASP A 17 -2.56 -12.23 5.36
N ALA A 18 -1.52 -11.46 5.03
CA ALA A 18 -1.64 -10.00 4.86
C ALA A 18 -2.52 -9.64 3.66
N PHE A 19 -2.39 -10.38 2.55
CA PHE A 19 -3.22 -10.21 1.36
C PHE A 19 -4.70 -10.45 1.69
N GLU A 20 -5.02 -11.57 2.34
CA GLU A 20 -6.39 -11.93 2.71
C GLU A 20 -7.01 -10.89 3.66
N ALA A 21 -6.27 -10.46 4.70
CA ALA A 21 -6.74 -9.46 5.64
C ALA A 21 -7.04 -8.11 4.96
N VAL A 22 -6.18 -7.67 4.02
CA VAL A 22 -6.38 -6.41 3.28
C VAL A 22 -7.52 -6.53 2.27
N GLU A 23 -7.65 -7.64 1.56
CA GLU A 23 -8.76 -7.87 0.63
C GLU A 23 -10.11 -7.84 1.37
N GLN A 24 -10.20 -8.52 2.52
CA GLN A 24 -11.42 -8.54 3.34
C GLN A 24 -11.79 -7.16 3.86
N VAL A 25 -10.83 -6.38 4.36
CA VAL A 25 -11.13 -5.05 4.89
C VAL A 25 -11.53 -4.06 3.78
N PHE A 26 -10.97 -4.16 2.57
CA PHE A 26 -11.45 -3.37 1.44
C PHE A 26 -12.91 -3.70 1.08
N ALA A 27 -13.26 -4.99 1.09
CA ALA A 27 -14.63 -5.44 0.89
C ALA A 27 -15.58 -4.87 1.96
N ALA A 28 -15.19 -4.93 3.24
CA ALA A 28 -15.95 -4.39 4.37
C ALA A 28 -16.12 -2.86 4.28
N MET A 29 -15.08 -2.12 3.87
CA MET A 29 -15.15 -0.67 3.66
C MET A 29 -16.19 -0.31 2.59
N ALA A 30 -16.17 -0.96 1.43
CA ALA A 30 -17.13 -0.72 0.36
C ALA A 30 -18.56 -1.14 0.74
N ALA A 31 -18.73 -2.15 1.60
CA ALA A 31 -20.00 -2.55 2.17
C ALA A 31 -20.51 -1.60 3.27
N ARG A 32 -19.71 -0.60 3.69
CA ARG A 32 -19.97 0.31 4.81
C ARG A 32 -20.03 -0.39 6.19
N ASP A 33 -19.41 -1.55 6.28
CA ASP A 33 -19.24 -2.29 7.54
C ASP A 33 -17.93 -1.93 8.26
N ALA A 34 -17.04 -1.22 7.59
CA ALA A 34 -15.80 -0.68 8.17
C ALA A 34 -15.59 0.78 7.72
N TYR A 35 -15.05 1.62 8.61
CA TYR A 35 -14.80 3.03 8.29
C TYR A 35 -13.52 3.53 8.96
N ASN A 36 -12.77 4.37 8.23
CA ASN A 36 -11.60 5.05 8.74
C ASN A 36 -11.96 6.28 9.55
N PHE A 37 -11.15 6.56 10.58
CA PHE A 37 -11.19 7.85 11.27
C PHE A 37 -10.35 8.89 10.49
N PRO A 38 -10.61 10.19 10.69
CA PRO A 38 -9.79 11.23 10.09
C PRO A 38 -8.30 11.03 10.43
N VAL A 39 -7.45 11.14 9.41
CA VAL A 39 -6.00 11.02 9.57
C VAL A 39 -5.45 12.24 10.26
N VAL A 40 -4.63 12.04 11.28
CA VAL A 40 -3.81 13.09 11.90
C VAL A 40 -2.37 12.87 11.47
N ARG A 41 -1.73 13.89 10.88
CA ARG A 41 -0.33 13.85 10.48
C ARG A 41 0.28 15.23 10.56
N GLU A 42 1.23 15.41 11.46
CA GLU A 42 1.82 16.70 11.79
C GLU A 42 3.34 16.67 11.70
N ALA A 43 3.91 17.80 11.28
CA ALA A 43 5.34 18.05 11.45
C ALA A 43 5.58 18.39 12.93
N ILE A 44 6.44 17.60 13.59
CA ILE A 44 6.67 17.79 15.03
C ILE A 44 7.70 18.88 15.35
N GLY A 45 8.29 19.53 14.33
CA GLY A 45 9.29 20.58 14.51
C GLY A 45 10.63 20.09 15.07
N HIS A 46 10.90 18.79 14.99
CA HIS A 46 12.14 18.16 15.43
C HIS A 46 12.58 17.09 14.41
N GLU A 47 13.89 17.07 14.05
CA GLU A 47 14.50 16.08 13.14
C GLU A 47 13.78 15.97 11.76
N ASP A 48 13.12 17.03 11.29
CA ASP A 48 12.30 17.07 10.09
C ASP A 48 11.23 15.95 10.04
N ALA A 49 10.84 15.47 11.22
CA ALA A 49 9.98 14.32 11.34
C ALA A 49 8.51 14.68 11.23
N LEU A 50 7.76 13.72 10.65
CA LEU A 50 6.30 13.71 10.62
C LEU A 50 5.81 12.63 11.58
N TYR A 51 4.77 12.93 12.37
CA TYR A 51 4.15 11.98 13.27
C TYR A 51 2.63 12.06 13.19
N GLY A 52 1.92 10.95 13.45
CA GLY A 52 0.48 10.97 13.42
C GLY A 52 -0.19 9.64 13.73
N PHE A 53 -1.49 9.60 13.47
CA PHE A 53 -2.34 8.44 13.73
C PHE A 53 -3.22 8.16 12.52
N LYS A 54 -3.41 6.87 12.23
CA LYS A 54 -4.42 6.37 11.30
C LYS A 54 -5.20 5.28 12.04
N GLY A 55 -6.50 5.36 12.08
CA GLY A 55 -7.33 4.42 12.81
C GLY A 55 -8.70 4.23 12.16
N GLY A 56 -9.49 3.37 12.75
CA GLY A 56 -10.83 3.07 12.25
C GLY A 56 -11.53 2.00 13.08
N PHE A 57 -12.72 1.65 12.64
CA PHE A 57 -13.50 0.56 13.19
C PHE A 57 -14.05 -0.34 12.08
N ASP A 58 -13.63 -1.58 12.09
CA ASP A 58 -14.24 -2.66 11.31
C ASP A 58 -15.29 -3.36 12.18
N ARG A 59 -16.57 -3.13 11.86
CA ARG A 59 -17.70 -3.74 12.56
C ARG A 59 -17.84 -5.22 12.28
N ALA A 60 -17.53 -5.65 11.06
CA ALA A 60 -17.64 -7.05 10.68
C ALA A 60 -16.61 -7.89 11.45
N GLY A 61 -15.36 -7.43 11.52
CA GLY A 61 -14.28 -8.08 12.25
C GLY A 61 -14.16 -7.67 13.71
N MET A 62 -15.07 -6.80 14.24
CA MET A 62 -15.00 -6.25 15.61
C MET A 62 -13.60 -5.74 15.98
N THR A 63 -12.96 -5.04 15.02
CA THR A 63 -11.60 -4.54 15.16
C THR A 63 -11.58 -3.02 15.25
N LEU A 64 -11.38 -2.51 16.45
CA LEU A 64 -11.23 -1.09 16.78
C LEU A 64 -9.77 -0.80 17.13
N GLY A 65 -9.20 0.29 16.57
CA GLY A 65 -7.84 0.64 16.91
C GLY A 65 -7.26 1.81 16.15
N LEU A 66 -5.95 1.97 16.33
CA LEU A 66 -5.18 2.95 15.60
C LEU A 66 -3.72 2.49 15.43
N LYS A 67 -3.08 2.92 14.35
CA LYS A 67 -1.64 2.94 14.21
C LYS A 67 -1.13 4.33 14.59
N ALA A 68 -0.20 4.40 15.53
CA ALA A 68 0.56 5.59 15.86
C ALA A 68 1.98 5.44 15.34
N GLY A 69 2.50 6.45 14.65
CA GLY A 69 3.84 6.38 14.09
C GLY A 69 4.17 7.56 13.18
N GLY A 70 5.35 7.51 12.59
CA GLY A 70 5.83 8.60 11.79
C GLY A 70 7.00 8.26 10.89
N TYR A 71 7.58 9.29 10.32
CA TYR A 71 8.72 9.20 9.42
C TYR A 71 9.82 10.16 9.87
N TRP A 72 10.99 9.62 10.12
CA TRP A 72 12.22 10.34 10.48
C TRP A 72 13.22 10.20 9.33
N PRO A 73 13.38 11.20 8.47
CA PRO A 73 14.15 11.08 7.22
C PRO A 73 15.62 10.71 7.43
N HIS A 74 16.17 10.99 8.59
CA HIS A 74 17.59 10.80 8.90
C HIS A 74 17.89 9.56 9.77
N ASN A 75 16.90 8.72 10.11
CA ASN A 75 17.13 7.56 10.98
C ASN A 75 18.13 6.56 10.38
N LEU A 76 17.98 6.25 9.10
CA LEU A 76 18.88 5.27 8.46
C LEU A 76 20.34 5.77 8.48
N GLU A 77 20.56 7.03 8.14
CA GLU A 77 21.89 7.64 8.10
C GLU A 77 22.52 7.78 9.50
N ARG A 78 21.74 8.27 10.48
CA ARG A 78 22.26 8.65 11.80
C ARG A 78 22.23 7.52 12.83
N ARG A 79 21.30 6.55 12.69
CA ARG A 79 21.02 5.52 13.70
C ARG A 79 21.08 4.08 13.16
N GLY A 80 21.15 3.90 11.82
CA GLY A 80 21.06 2.59 11.19
C GLY A 80 19.67 1.96 11.27
N GLU A 81 18.64 2.74 11.62
CA GLU A 81 17.26 2.31 11.77
C GLU A 81 16.44 2.73 10.56
N ILE A 82 15.34 2.02 10.28
CA ILE A 82 14.44 2.42 9.21
C ILE A 82 13.78 3.77 9.54
N ASN A 83 13.52 4.57 8.50
CA ASN A 83 12.96 5.92 8.65
C ASN A 83 11.51 5.92 9.13
N HIS A 84 10.75 4.87 8.84
CA HIS A 84 9.38 4.69 9.34
C HIS A 84 9.39 3.94 10.68
N GLN A 85 8.71 4.49 11.69
CA GLN A 85 8.56 3.86 13.01
C GLN A 85 7.10 3.92 13.43
N SER A 86 6.52 2.78 13.81
CA SER A 86 5.11 2.73 14.21
C SER A 86 4.78 1.56 15.15
N SER A 87 3.65 1.71 15.84
CA SER A 87 2.99 0.65 16.60
C SER A 87 1.49 0.69 16.34
N VAL A 88 0.85 -0.47 16.37
CA VAL A 88 -0.61 -0.59 16.24
C VAL A 88 -1.21 -0.94 17.58
N PHE A 89 -2.27 -0.23 17.96
CA PHE A 89 -3.03 -0.45 19.20
C PHE A 89 -4.44 -0.91 18.85
N LEU A 90 -4.85 -2.01 19.42
CA LEU A 90 -6.20 -2.56 19.31
C LEU A 90 -6.93 -2.41 20.65
N PHE A 91 -8.21 -2.09 20.57
CA PHE A 91 -9.08 -1.90 21.71
C PHE A 91 -10.29 -2.84 21.59
N ASP A 92 -10.83 -3.20 22.72
CA ASP A 92 -12.11 -3.89 22.81
C ASP A 92 -13.23 -2.89 22.45
N PRO A 93 -14.03 -3.12 21.40
CA PRO A 93 -15.02 -2.15 20.95
C PRO A 93 -16.21 -2.00 21.90
N ASP A 94 -16.47 -2.98 22.76
CA ASP A 94 -17.60 -2.95 23.71
C ASP A 94 -17.24 -2.20 24.99
N SER A 95 -15.97 -2.27 25.42
CA SER A 95 -15.55 -1.69 26.71
C SER A 95 -14.53 -0.55 26.59
N GLY A 96 -13.92 -0.37 25.41
CA GLY A 96 -12.82 0.58 25.18
C GLY A 96 -11.50 0.17 25.85
N LYS A 97 -11.40 -1.02 26.45
CA LYS A 97 -10.17 -1.48 27.11
C LYS A 97 -9.07 -1.78 26.08
N PRO A 98 -7.79 -1.46 26.37
CA PRO A 98 -6.65 -1.89 25.57
C PRO A 98 -6.62 -3.42 25.42
N ARG A 99 -6.68 -3.92 24.18
CA ARG A 99 -6.64 -5.35 23.85
C ARG A 99 -5.24 -5.82 23.51
N ALA A 100 -4.57 -5.12 22.60
CA ALA A 100 -3.24 -5.47 22.15
C ALA A 100 -2.42 -4.29 21.68
N MET A 101 -1.09 -4.42 21.76
CA MET A 101 -0.11 -3.58 21.07
C MET A 101 0.75 -4.48 20.19
N VAL A 102 0.92 -4.11 18.93
CA VAL A 102 1.67 -4.86 17.90
C VAL A 102 2.74 -3.95 17.28
N GLY A 103 3.95 -4.47 17.09
CA GLY A 103 4.99 -3.78 16.31
C GLY A 103 4.47 -3.43 14.91
N GLY A 104 4.71 -2.22 14.43
CA GLY A 104 4.06 -1.69 13.25
C GLY A 104 4.93 -1.58 12.00
N ASN A 105 6.23 -1.81 12.10
CA ASN A 105 7.15 -1.53 10.99
C ASN A 105 7.03 -2.57 9.85
N LEU A 106 7.26 -3.85 10.17
CA LEU A 106 7.10 -4.94 9.20
C LEU A 106 5.64 -5.11 8.80
N LEU A 107 4.71 -4.95 9.75
CA LEU A 107 3.28 -4.95 9.49
C LEU A 107 2.90 -3.92 8.43
N THR A 108 3.39 -2.68 8.53
CA THR A 108 3.16 -1.63 7.53
C THR A 108 3.73 -2.02 6.16
N ALA A 109 4.89 -2.65 6.10
CA ALA A 109 5.46 -3.10 4.84
C ALA A 109 4.59 -4.19 4.18
N LEU A 110 4.13 -5.18 4.95
CA LEU A 110 3.30 -6.27 4.48
C LEU A 110 1.92 -5.79 3.98
N ARG A 111 1.20 -4.95 4.78
CA ARG A 111 -0.14 -4.46 4.38
C ARG A 111 -0.08 -3.53 3.16
N THR A 112 1.01 -2.75 3.01
CA THR A 112 1.17 -1.87 1.85
C THR A 112 1.40 -2.68 0.57
N ALA A 113 2.22 -3.72 0.65
CA ALA A 113 2.44 -4.65 -0.45
C ALA A 113 1.18 -5.49 -0.77
N ALA A 114 0.40 -5.87 0.24
CA ALA A 114 -0.88 -6.54 0.06
C ALA A 114 -1.88 -5.66 -0.71
N ALA A 115 -1.96 -4.36 -0.40
CA ALA A 115 -2.88 -3.45 -1.08
C ALA A 115 -2.64 -3.37 -2.60
N SER A 116 -1.38 -3.22 -3.03
CA SER A 116 -1.06 -3.25 -4.47
C SER A 116 -1.33 -4.62 -5.08
N SER A 117 -1.05 -5.71 -4.36
CA SER A 117 -1.29 -7.06 -4.84
C SER A 117 -2.79 -7.37 -5.00
N VAL A 118 -3.64 -6.88 -4.09
CA VAL A 118 -5.10 -6.95 -4.23
C VAL A 118 -5.54 -6.20 -5.49
N SER A 119 -5.01 -4.99 -5.73
CA SER A 119 -5.34 -4.25 -6.95
C SER A 119 -4.91 -4.99 -8.23
N ILE A 120 -3.72 -5.60 -8.23
CA ILE A 120 -3.21 -6.41 -9.35
C ILE A 120 -4.12 -7.61 -9.60
N LYS A 121 -4.56 -8.32 -8.56
CA LYS A 121 -5.47 -9.46 -8.68
C LYS A 121 -6.77 -9.08 -9.38
N HIS A 122 -7.38 -7.96 -9.00
CA HIS A 122 -8.72 -7.58 -9.43
C HIS A 122 -8.76 -6.68 -10.67
N LEU A 123 -7.67 -5.95 -10.98
CA LEU A 123 -7.66 -4.92 -12.03
C LEU A 123 -6.67 -5.16 -13.17
N ALA A 124 -5.59 -5.92 -12.95
CA ALA A 124 -4.66 -6.24 -14.03
C ALA A 124 -5.26 -7.27 -14.99
N ARG A 125 -4.84 -7.21 -16.27
CA ARG A 125 -5.22 -8.25 -17.25
C ARG A 125 -4.71 -9.62 -16.79
N GLU A 126 -5.44 -10.67 -17.11
CA GLU A 126 -5.06 -12.04 -16.75
C GLU A 126 -3.78 -12.51 -17.47
N ASP A 127 -3.55 -12.01 -18.69
CA ASP A 127 -2.40 -12.32 -19.53
C ASP A 127 -1.17 -11.41 -19.29
N ALA A 128 -1.19 -10.57 -18.24
CA ALA A 128 -0.08 -9.69 -17.88
C ALA A 128 1.19 -10.49 -17.58
N GLN A 129 2.31 -10.17 -18.25
CA GLN A 129 3.57 -10.92 -18.17
C GLN A 129 4.77 -10.08 -17.71
N THR A 130 4.72 -8.77 -17.90
CA THR A 130 5.82 -7.86 -17.54
C THR A 130 5.40 -6.93 -16.41
N LEU A 131 6.17 -6.96 -15.31
CA LEU A 131 6.00 -6.06 -14.17
C LEU A 131 7.01 -4.93 -14.20
N GLY A 132 6.54 -3.69 -14.21
CA GLY A 132 7.34 -2.47 -14.06
C GLY A 132 7.43 -2.03 -12.61
N MET A 133 8.63 -1.70 -12.15
CA MET A 133 8.87 -1.13 -10.82
C MET A 133 9.46 0.27 -10.95
N ILE A 134 8.80 1.27 -10.38
CA ILE A 134 9.30 2.64 -10.23
C ILE A 134 9.56 2.89 -8.75
N GLY A 135 10.84 2.98 -8.39
CA GLY A 135 11.31 3.00 -7.01
C GLY A 135 12.00 1.69 -6.63
N ALA A 136 13.11 1.82 -5.86
CA ALA A 136 13.93 0.69 -5.40
C ALA A 136 14.28 0.81 -3.90
N GLY A 137 13.47 1.57 -3.14
CA GLY A 137 13.62 1.75 -1.69
C GLY A 137 13.16 0.53 -0.88
N HIS A 138 13.10 0.71 0.44
CA HIS A 138 12.70 -0.35 1.38
C HIS A 138 11.36 -1.01 0.98
N GLN A 139 10.32 -0.23 0.74
CA GLN A 139 8.99 -0.74 0.38
C GLN A 139 8.97 -1.48 -0.96
N ALA A 140 9.78 -1.07 -1.95
CA ALA A 140 9.79 -1.67 -3.28
C ALA A 140 10.07 -3.17 -3.26
N THR A 141 10.92 -3.63 -2.34
CA THR A 141 11.25 -5.07 -2.20
C THR A 141 10.05 -5.89 -1.70
N PHE A 142 9.22 -5.34 -0.83
CA PHE A 142 7.98 -5.98 -0.36
C PHE A 142 6.91 -5.98 -1.44
N GLN A 143 6.75 -4.85 -2.14
CA GLN A 143 5.83 -4.71 -3.27
C GLN A 143 6.12 -5.75 -4.34
N LEU A 144 7.38 -5.85 -4.77
CA LEU A 144 7.80 -6.79 -5.80
C LEU A 144 7.56 -8.24 -5.38
N ARG A 145 7.93 -8.63 -4.15
CA ARG A 145 7.70 -9.99 -3.66
C ARG A 145 6.22 -10.37 -3.67
N ALA A 146 5.37 -9.50 -3.16
CA ALA A 146 3.93 -9.74 -3.08
C ALA A 146 3.30 -9.81 -4.49
N ALA A 147 3.70 -8.94 -5.42
CA ALA A 147 3.22 -8.97 -6.80
C ALA A 147 3.61 -10.27 -7.52
N LEU A 148 4.84 -10.76 -7.35
CA LEU A 148 5.33 -12.01 -7.94
C LEU A 148 4.61 -13.26 -7.38
N GLU A 149 4.06 -13.19 -6.16
CA GLU A 149 3.25 -14.26 -5.57
C GLU A 149 1.79 -14.19 -6.02
N THR A 150 1.31 -12.99 -6.38
CA THR A 150 -0.08 -12.78 -6.80
C THR A 150 -0.31 -13.20 -8.25
N ARG A 151 0.68 -13.02 -9.12
CA ARG A 151 0.57 -13.31 -10.55
C ARG A 151 1.91 -13.78 -11.12
N THR A 152 1.86 -14.67 -12.12
CA THR A 152 3.06 -15.15 -12.81
C THR A 152 3.54 -14.08 -13.79
N PHE A 153 4.67 -13.46 -13.50
CA PHE A 153 5.37 -12.57 -14.41
C PHE A 153 6.61 -13.25 -14.96
N ASN A 154 6.89 -13.04 -16.26
CA ASN A 154 8.08 -13.57 -16.94
C ASN A 154 9.27 -12.60 -16.82
N LYS A 155 9.00 -11.33 -16.59
CA LYS A 155 10.00 -10.27 -16.57
C LYS A 155 9.63 -9.16 -15.59
N VAL A 156 10.66 -8.61 -14.95
CA VAL A 156 10.61 -7.37 -14.18
C VAL A 156 11.47 -6.33 -14.89
N VAL A 157 10.91 -5.16 -15.16
CA VAL A 157 11.68 -3.97 -15.60
C VAL A 157 11.68 -2.96 -14.46
N GLY A 158 12.82 -2.33 -14.20
CA GLY A 158 12.97 -1.44 -13.05
C GLY A 158 13.61 -0.10 -13.38
N TRP A 159 13.09 0.96 -12.80
CA TRP A 159 13.69 2.29 -12.82
C TRP A 159 13.70 2.90 -11.42
N ASN A 160 14.76 3.62 -11.10
CA ASN A 160 14.86 4.43 -9.89
C ASN A 160 15.69 5.68 -10.17
N TYR A 161 15.29 6.80 -9.56
CA TYR A 161 16.04 8.07 -9.65
C TYR A 161 17.50 7.92 -9.21
N HIS A 162 17.77 7.02 -8.26
CA HIS A 162 19.09 6.58 -7.78
C HIS A 162 19.38 5.18 -8.31
N PRO A 163 20.01 5.03 -9.50
CA PRO A 163 20.19 3.72 -10.15
C PRO A 163 20.98 2.71 -9.30
N GLU A 164 21.85 3.20 -8.41
CA GLU A 164 22.63 2.38 -7.46
C GLU A 164 21.76 1.58 -6.48
N MET A 165 20.47 1.90 -6.35
CA MET A 165 19.50 1.16 -5.53
C MET A 165 18.82 0.01 -6.29
N LEU A 166 18.88 -0.03 -7.63
CA LEU A 166 18.22 -1.06 -8.44
C LEU A 166 18.60 -2.51 -8.04
N PRO A 167 19.84 -2.81 -7.58
CA PRO A 167 20.17 -4.13 -7.07
C PRO A 167 19.26 -4.64 -5.93
N ASN A 168 18.52 -3.76 -5.24
CA ASN A 168 17.59 -4.18 -4.21
C ASN A 168 16.40 -4.97 -4.80
N ILE A 169 15.83 -4.49 -5.92
CA ILE A 169 14.71 -5.16 -6.60
C ILE A 169 15.21 -6.26 -7.53
N GLU A 170 16.36 -6.11 -8.17
CA GLU A 170 17.01 -7.17 -8.97
C GLU A 170 17.19 -8.46 -8.17
N ARG A 171 17.72 -8.37 -6.93
CA ARG A 171 17.88 -9.53 -6.04
C ARG A 171 16.56 -10.23 -5.75
N VAL A 172 15.46 -9.47 -5.60
CA VAL A 172 14.14 -10.05 -5.36
C VAL A 172 13.64 -10.80 -6.60
N ALA A 173 13.71 -10.18 -7.78
CA ALA A 173 13.31 -10.81 -9.03
C ALA A 173 14.11 -12.08 -9.30
N THR A 174 15.46 -12.01 -9.19
CA THR A 174 16.36 -13.15 -9.38
C THR A 174 16.07 -14.29 -8.40
N ALA A 175 15.85 -13.98 -7.12
CA ALA A 175 15.50 -14.98 -6.12
C ALA A 175 14.17 -15.68 -6.39
N ALA A 176 13.25 -15.02 -7.10
CA ALA A 176 11.99 -15.59 -7.57
C ALA A 176 12.12 -16.30 -8.94
N GLY A 177 13.31 -16.34 -9.54
CA GLY A 177 13.52 -16.95 -10.85
C GLY A 177 13.02 -16.12 -12.03
N VAL A 178 12.73 -14.82 -11.82
CA VAL A 178 12.21 -13.90 -12.84
C VAL A 178 13.33 -13.01 -13.37
N ALA A 179 13.39 -12.85 -14.71
CA ALA A 179 14.37 -11.99 -15.35
C ALA A 179 14.18 -10.52 -14.95
N PHE A 180 15.30 -9.82 -14.66
CA PHE A 180 15.31 -8.39 -14.34
C PHE A 180 16.05 -7.60 -15.42
N GLU A 181 15.53 -6.40 -15.74
CA GLU A 181 16.21 -5.44 -16.62
C GLU A 181 16.04 -4.03 -16.04
N ALA A 182 17.17 -3.33 -15.83
CA ALA A 182 17.16 -1.90 -15.56
C ALA A 182 16.84 -1.14 -16.86
N VAL A 183 15.89 -0.20 -16.80
CA VAL A 183 15.38 0.50 -17.99
C VAL A 183 15.28 2.00 -17.76
N GLU A 184 15.14 2.76 -18.82
CA GLU A 184 14.73 4.17 -18.75
C GLU A 184 13.22 4.29 -18.56
N LEU A 185 12.74 5.42 -18.01
CA LEU A 185 11.30 5.66 -17.79
C LEU A 185 10.44 5.46 -19.04
N ALA A 186 10.94 5.87 -20.22
CA ALA A 186 10.24 5.70 -21.48
C ALA A 186 9.99 4.24 -21.88
N ASP A 187 10.75 3.30 -21.32
CA ASP A 187 10.62 1.87 -21.54
C ASP A 187 9.60 1.19 -20.61
N MET A 188 9.04 1.93 -19.63
CA MET A 188 7.94 1.44 -18.79
C MET A 188 6.70 1.08 -19.61
N LYS A 189 6.55 1.62 -20.81
CA LYS A 189 5.50 1.22 -21.78
C LYS A 189 5.52 -0.26 -22.18
N ARG A 190 6.59 -1.01 -21.83
CA ARG A 190 6.69 -2.46 -22.03
C ARG A 190 6.04 -3.25 -20.90
N ALA A 191 5.67 -2.59 -19.80
CA ALA A 191 5.07 -3.25 -18.64
C ALA A 191 3.55 -3.35 -18.77
N ASP A 192 3.00 -4.51 -18.43
CA ASP A 192 1.56 -4.76 -18.33
C ASP A 192 1.00 -4.29 -16.99
N VAL A 193 1.83 -4.35 -15.94
CA VAL A 193 1.57 -3.84 -14.61
C VAL A 193 2.72 -2.93 -14.19
N ILE A 194 2.43 -1.77 -13.62
CA ILE A 194 3.42 -0.84 -13.08
C ILE A 194 3.12 -0.60 -11.60
N ILE A 195 4.09 -0.82 -10.73
CA ILE A 195 4.02 -0.39 -9.33
C ILE A 195 4.96 0.81 -9.18
N SER A 196 4.41 1.96 -8.78
CA SER A 196 5.19 3.14 -8.38
C SER A 196 5.17 3.26 -6.86
N ILE A 197 6.35 3.34 -6.27
CA ILE A 197 6.54 3.43 -4.81
C ILE A 197 7.75 4.31 -4.49
N THR A 198 7.58 5.60 -4.64
CA THR A 198 8.61 6.62 -4.43
C THR A 198 8.18 7.65 -3.38
N SER A 199 9.06 8.56 -3.02
CA SER A 199 8.77 9.71 -2.18
C SER A 199 8.70 11.03 -2.98
N ALA A 200 8.41 10.95 -4.28
CA ALA A 200 8.49 12.07 -5.21
C ALA A 200 7.42 13.14 -4.94
N PHE A 201 7.78 14.40 -5.21
CA PHE A 201 6.90 15.58 -5.22
C PHE A 201 6.70 16.14 -6.63
N ALA A 202 7.15 15.40 -7.66
CA ALA A 202 6.92 15.70 -9.06
C ALA A 202 6.76 14.38 -9.82
N PRO A 203 5.88 14.31 -10.83
CA PRO A 203 5.59 13.07 -11.52
C PRO A 203 6.80 12.55 -12.30
N SER A 204 7.07 11.26 -12.15
CA SER A 204 8.04 10.52 -12.96
C SER A 204 7.33 9.68 -14.03
N LEU A 205 6.17 9.13 -13.74
CA LEU A 205 5.39 8.34 -14.69
C LEU A 205 4.45 9.25 -15.50
N MET A 206 4.76 9.38 -16.78
CA MET A 206 4.03 10.23 -17.73
C MET A 206 3.11 9.39 -18.64
N THR A 207 2.11 10.00 -19.24
CA THR A 207 1.21 9.36 -20.22
C THR A 207 1.97 8.66 -21.35
N SER A 208 3.07 9.25 -21.82
CA SER A 208 3.92 8.67 -22.89
C SER A 208 4.69 7.41 -22.46
N HIS A 209 4.73 7.09 -21.15
CA HIS A 209 5.42 5.93 -20.59
C HIS A 209 4.50 4.73 -20.37
N VAL A 210 3.23 4.81 -20.75
CA VAL A 210 2.21 3.80 -20.47
C VAL A 210 1.52 3.36 -21.77
N SER A 211 1.32 2.08 -21.93
CA SER A 211 0.58 1.49 -23.05
C SER A 211 -0.88 1.24 -22.70
N PRO A 212 -1.78 1.17 -23.68
CA PRO A 212 -3.14 0.66 -23.44
C PRO A 212 -3.13 -0.70 -22.76
N GLY A 213 -4.09 -0.94 -21.87
CA GLY A 213 -4.23 -2.20 -21.12
C GLY A 213 -3.37 -2.31 -19.88
N THR A 214 -2.49 -1.36 -19.60
CA THR A 214 -1.65 -1.37 -18.38
C THR A 214 -2.51 -1.21 -17.11
N HIS A 215 -2.13 -1.91 -16.05
CA HIS A 215 -2.57 -1.63 -14.68
C HIS A 215 -1.48 -0.88 -13.92
N ILE A 216 -1.83 0.22 -13.26
CA ILE A 216 -0.90 1.05 -12.46
C ILE A 216 -1.31 1.00 -11.01
N ALA A 217 -0.41 0.60 -10.11
CA ALA A 217 -0.56 0.73 -8.67
C ALA A 217 0.40 1.82 -8.16
N ALA A 218 -0.12 3.01 -7.88
CA ALA A 218 0.63 4.13 -7.31
C ALA A 218 0.53 4.09 -5.79
N MET A 219 1.65 3.81 -5.12
CA MET A 219 1.70 3.46 -3.71
C MET A 219 2.52 4.44 -2.85
N GLY A 220 3.12 5.46 -3.48
CA GLY A 220 4.03 6.38 -2.79
C GLY A 220 3.39 7.67 -2.29
N THR A 221 2.21 8.03 -2.80
CA THR A 221 1.55 9.30 -2.49
C THR A 221 0.56 9.16 -1.34
N ASP A 222 0.93 9.65 -0.17
CA ASP A 222 0.17 9.58 1.09
C ASP A 222 0.16 10.91 1.86
N THR A 223 0.53 11.99 1.18
CA THR A 223 0.71 13.32 1.78
C THR A 223 0.40 14.40 0.74
N LYS A 224 -0.19 15.51 1.19
CA LYS A 224 -0.50 16.64 0.33
C LYS A 224 0.73 17.13 -0.44
N GLY A 225 0.60 17.28 -1.76
CA GLY A 225 1.64 17.77 -2.66
C GLY A 225 2.61 16.71 -3.18
N LYS A 226 2.67 15.50 -2.61
CA LYS A 226 3.37 14.39 -3.25
C LYS A 226 2.73 14.05 -4.59
N GLN A 227 3.53 13.60 -5.55
CA GLN A 227 3.07 13.17 -6.86
C GLN A 227 4.07 12.22 -7.52
N GLU A 228 3.63 11.05 -7.92
CA GLU A 228 4.39 10.07 -8.69
C GLU A 228 4.00 10.05 -10.16
N VAL A 229 2.72 10.36 -10.45
CA VAL A 229 2.08 10.13 -11.75
C VAL A 229 1.53 11.44 -12.30
N GLU A 230 1.67 11.64 -13.62
CA GLU A 230 1.08 12.78 -14.33
C GLU A 230 -0.45 12.79 -14.16
N ALA A 231 -1.01 13.94 -13.79
CA ALA A 231 -2.45 14.08 -13.58
C ALA A 231 -3.28 13.73 -14.84
N ALA A 232 -2.75 14.01 -16.04
CA ALA A 232 -3.37 13.64 -17.30
C ALA A 232 -3.40 12.11 -17.52
N LEU A 233 -2.36 11.39 -17.11
CA LEU A 233 -2.33 9.92 -17.16
C LEU A 233 -3.42 9.34 -16.23
N LEU A 234 -3.49 9.79 -14.98
CA LEU A 234 -4.53 9.36 -14.06
C LEU A 234 -5.92 9.65 -14.63
N ALA A 235 -6.15 10.84 -15.20
CA ALA A 235 -7.42 11.23 -15.80
C ALA A 235 -7.81 10.40 -17.04
N SER A 236 -6.86 9.74 -17.70
CA SER A 236 -7.12 8.85 -18.84
C SER A 236 -7.43 7.40 -18.44
N ALA A 237 -7.32 7.07 -17.15
CA ALA A 237 -7.51 5.73 -16.61
C ALA A 237 -8.87 5.60 -15.88
N THR A 238 -9.31 4.35 -15.69
CA THR A 238 -10.35 4.05 -14.70
C THR A 238 -9.70 3.98 -13.33
N VAL A 239 -10.07 4.91 -12.44
CA VAL A 239 -9.37 5.15 -11.17
C VAL A 239 -10.07 4.42 -10.04
N PHE A 240 -9.30 3.63 -9.31
CA PHE A 240 -9.69 2.95 -8.08
C PHE A 240 -8.78 3.40 -6.94
N THR A 241 -9.29 3.32 -5.71
CA THR A 241 -8.53 3.65 -4.50
C THR A 241 -8.94 2.77 -3.32
N ASP A 242 -8.18 2.84 -2.25
CA ASP A 242 -8.55 2.29 -0.95
C ASP A 242 -9.57 3.18 -0.21
N GLU A 243 -9.47 4.53 -0.33
CA GLU A 243 -10.37 5.48 0.33
C GLU A 243 -10.49 6.76 -0.50
N VAL A 244 -11.69 7.05 -1.02
CA VAL A 244 -11.92 8.19 -1.92
C VAL A 244 -11.54 9.52 -1.28
N ALA A 245 -11.95 9.76 -0.03
CA ALA A 245 -11.67 11.01 0.67
C ALA A 245 -10.16 11.26 0.86
N GLN A 246 -9.35 10.21 1.04
CA GLN A 246 -7.90 10.32 1.11
C GLN A 246 -7.28 10.51 -0.28
N SER A 247 -7.72 9.75 -1.28
CA SER A 247 -7.22 9.82 -2.66
C SER A 247 -7.30 11.25 -3.21
N VAL A 248 -8.44 11.91 -3.05
CA VAL A 248 -8.66 13.27 -3.59
C VAL A 248 -8.01 14.40 -2.76
N THR A 249 -7.48 14.08 -1.57
CA THR A 249 -6.87 15.10 -0.68
C THR A 249 -5.37 14.92 -0.46
N ILE A 250 -4.90 13.69 -0.37
CA ILE A 250 -3.50 13.34 -0.07
C ILE A 250 -2.93 12.24 -0.98
N GLY A 251 -3.75 11.57 -1.80
CA GLY A 251 -3.37 10.57 -2.80
C GLY A 251 -3.03 11.20 -4.16
N GLU A 252 -2.81 10.38 -5.18
CA GLU A 252 -2.50 10.83 -6.54
C GLU A 252 -3.66 11.62 -7.16
N ALA A 253 -4.92 11.25 -6.86
CA ALA A 253 -6.09 11.92 -7.44
C ALA A 253 -6.22 13.39 -7.00
N GLN A 254 -5.55 13.84 -5.92
CA GLN A 254 -5.55 15.25 -5.49
C GLN A 254 -5.17 16.21 -6.63
N HIS A 255 -4.24 15.79 -7.51
CA HIS A 255 -3.75 16.63 -8.60
C HIS A 255 -4.73 16.70 -9.77
N ALA A 256 -5.29 15.57 -10.18
CA ALA A 256 -6.24 15.50 -11.29
C ALA A 256 -7.58 16.17 -10.93
N VAL A 257 -8.07 15.98 -9.69
CA VAL A 257 -9.27 16.67 -9.16
C VAL A 257 -9.01 18.17 -9.02
N GLY A 258 -7.85 18.54 -8.43
CA GLY A 258 -7.49 19.96 -8.26
C GLY A 258 -7.33 20.74 -9.58
N GLN A 259 -6.97 20.05 -10.67
CA GLN A 259 -6.89 20.61 -12.04
C GLN A 259 -8.23 20.53 -12.80
N GLY A 260 -9.26 19.90 -12.22
CA GLY A 260 -10.56 19.73 -12.87
C GLY A 260 -10.57 18.72 -14.02
N LEU A 261 -9.58 17.83 -14.10
CA LEU A 261 -9.47 16.79 -15.12
C LEU A 261 -10.43 15.63 -14.85
N ILE A 262 -10.68 15.32 -13.58
CA ILE A 262 -11.69 14.36 -13.12
C ILE A 262 -12.46 14.94 -11.93
N ARG A 263 -13.60 14.34 -11.61
CA ARG A 263 -14.37 14.65 -10.40
C ARG A 263 -14.09 13.60 -9.32
N GLU A 264 -14.32 13.92 -8.07
CA GLU A 264 -14.27 12.96 -6.97
C GLU A 264 -15.17 11.73 -7.23
N SER A 265 -16.34 11.92 -7.84
CA SER A 265 -17.28 10.84 -8.20
C SER A 265 -16.74 9.88 -9.28
N ASP A 266 -15.68 10.23 -9.96
CA ASP A 266 -15.04 9.39 -10.99
C ASP A 266 -14.00 8.43 -10.37
N VAL A 267 -13.66 8.61 -9.08
CA VAL A 267 -12.78 7.72 -8.31
C VAL A 267 -13.61 6.65 -7.60
N GLN A 268 -13.30 5.38 -7.81
CA GLN A 268 -14.05 4.25 -7.30
C GLN A 268 -13.30 3.52 -6.17
N GLU A 269 -14.02 2.92 -5.24
CA GLU A 269 -13.41 2.06 -4.21
C GLU A 269 -13.06 0.69 -4.78
N LEU A 270 -11.84 0.21 -4.57
CA LEU A 270 -11.43 -1.14 -4.98
C LEU A 270 -12.32 -2.23 -4.36
N GLY A 271 -12.78 -2.01 -3.13
CA GLY A 271 -13.71 -2.91 -2.44
C GLY A 271 -15.04 -3.13 -3.19
N ALA A 272 -15.49 -2.16 -4.00
CA ALA A 272 -16.67 -2.35 -4.84
C ALA A 272 -16.46 -3.41 -5.94
N VAL A 273 -15.23 -3.52 -6.46
CA VAL A 273 -14.86 -4.58 -7.41
C VAL A 273 -14.80 -5.93 -6.70
N ILE A 274 -14.20 -5.99 -5.51
CA ILE A 274 -14.11 -7.20 -4.70
C ILE A 274 -15.53 -7.74 -4.37
N ASN A 275 -16.47 -6.86 -4.05
CA ASN A 275 -17.86 -7.20 -3.73
C ASN A 275 -18.74 -7.47 -4.99
N GLY A 276 -18.19 -7.30 -6.21
CA GLY A 276 -18.93 -7.50 -7.46
C GLY A 276 -19.98 -6.40 -7.74
N THR A 277 -19.94 -5.27 -7.04
CA THR A 277 -20.82 -4.11 -7.26
C THR A 277 -20.28 -3.14 -8.30
N HIS A 278 -19.01 -3.26 -8.67
CA HIS A 278 -18.37 -2.60 -9.80
C HIS A 278 -17.65 -3.63 -10.67
N PRO A 279 -17.71 -3.55 -12.00
CA PRO A 279 -17.14 -4.58 -12.89
C PRO A 279 -15.60 -4.64 -12.89
N GLY A 280 -14.92 -3.63 -12.34
CA GLY A 280 -13.47 -3.50 -12.46
C GLY A 280 -13.05 -3.11 -13.87
N ARG A 281 -12.03 -3.78 -14.41
CA ARG A 281 -11.60 -3.64 -15.81
C ARG A 281 -12.67 -4.14 -16.76
N THR A 282 -13.00 -3.34 -17.78
CA THR A 282 -14.09 -3.65 -18.75
C THR A 282 -13.58 -3.95 -20.16
N SER A 283 -12.33 -3.61 -20.47
CA SER A 283 -11.71 -3.93 -21.76
C SER A 283 -10.22 -4.21 -21.66
N ALA A 284 -9.67 -4.87 -22.69
CA ALA A 284 -8.24 -5.20 -22.77
C ALA A 284 -7.36 -3.95 -22.88
N ASP A 285 -7.84 -2.91 -23.56
CA ASP A 285 -7.08 -1.67 -23.82
C ASP A 285 -7.23 -0.62 -22.69
N GLU A 286 -8.15 -0.84 -21.76
CA GLU A 286 -8.39 0.06 -20.65
C GLU A 286 -7.15 0.17 -19.75
N ILE A 287 -6.74 1.39 -19.41
CA ILE A 287 -5.76 1.63 -18.36
C ILE A 287 -6.53 1.64 -17.03
N THR A 288 -6.16 0.78 -16.09
CA THR A 288 -6.70 0.80 -14.73
C THR A 288 -5.65 1.38 -13.78
N PHE A 289 -6.10 2.21 -12.85
CA PHE A 289 -5.24 2.90 -11.89
C PHE A 289 -5.70 2.60 -10.47
N PHE A 290 -4.78 2.22 -9.59
CA PHE A 290 -5.03 2.10 -8.16
C PHE A 290 -4.20 3.13 -7.41
N ASP A 291 -4.88 4.06 -6.74
CA ASP A 291 -4.30 5.06 -5.84
C ASP A 291 -4.30 4.52 -4.42
N GLY A 292 -3.17 3.97 -3.99
CA GLY A 292 -3.00 3.35 -2.68
C GLY A 292 -2.55 4.34 -1.62
N THR A 293 -3.48 5.00 -0.93
CA THR A 293 -3.20 6.05 0.05
C THR A 293 -2.78 5.52 1.42
N GLY A 294 -3.07 4.25 1.69
CA GLY A 294 -2.78 3.58 2.96
C GLY A 294 -3.68 4.03 4.09
N VAL A 295 -4.72 3.27 4.35
CA VAL A 295 -5.73 3.55 5.37
C VAL A 295 -5.44 2.84 6.70
N GLY A 296 -5.96 3.39 7.80
CA GLY A 296 -5.78 2.80 9.13
C GLY A 296 -6.33 1.38 9.25
N LEU A 297 -7.45 1.11 8.60
CA LEU A 297 -8.11 -0.20 8.63
C LEU A 297 -7.23 -1.33 8.07
N GLN A 298 -6.36 -1.07 7.08
CA GLN A 298 -5.39 -2.08 6.61
C GLN A 298 -4.42 -2.46 7.72
N ASP A 299 -3.92 -1.48 8.48
CA ASP A 299 -3.01 -1.72 9.61
C ASP A 299 -3.72 -2.52 10.71
N LEU A 300 -5.00 -2.20 10.98
CA LEU A 300 -5.80 -2.87 12.01
C LEU A 300 -6.14 -4.32 11.63
N ALA A 301 -6.54 -4.57 10.38
CA ALA A 301 -6.86 -5.92 9.89
C ALA A 301 -5.65 -6.86 10.01
N VAL A 302 -4.49 -6.39 9.55
CA VAL A 302 -3.25 -7.19 9.63
C VAL A 302 -2.80 -7.35 11.10
N ALA A 303 -2.94 -6.31 11.94
CA ALA A 303 -2.60 -6.42 13.37
C ALA A 303 -3.53 -7.39 14.11
N ALA A 304 -4.83 -7.41 13.82
CA ALA A 304 -5.76 -8.36 14.40
C ALA A 304 -5.36 -9.80 14.05
N ARG A 305 -5.03 -10.05 12.77
CA ARG A 305 -4.56 -11.37 12.33
C ARG A 305 -3.24 -11.77 13.01
N VAL A 306 -2.30 -10.86 13.18
CA VAL A 306 -1.05 -11.10 13.92
C VAL A 306 -1.35 -11.48 15.37
N VAL A 307 -2.29 -10.82 16.04
CA VAL A 307 -2.68 -11.13 17.44
C VAL A 307 -3.29 -12.52 17.53
N GLU A 308 -4.17 -12.91 16.62
CA GLU A 308 -4.74 -14.26 16.56
C GLU A 308 -3.65 -15.33 16.45
N LEU A 309 -2.75 -15.18 15.47
CA LEU A 309 -1.64 -16.10 15.26
C LEU A 309 -0.67 -16.12 16.44
N ALA A 310 -0.45 -14.99 17.12
CA ALA A 310 0.39 -14.91 18.30
C ALA A 310 -0.23 -15.66 19.51
N ILE A 311 -1.55 -15.58 19.68
CA ILE A 311 -2.27 -16.35 20.71
C ILE A 311 -2.17 -17.84 20.39
N GLU A 312 -2.49 -18.26 19.17
CA GLU A 312 -2.43 -19.67 18.73
C GLU A 312 -1.05 -20.31 18.96
N ARG A 313 0.02 -19.52 18.77
CA ARG A 313 1.41 -20.01 18.85
C ARG A 313 2.09 -19.71 20.21
N GLY A 314 1.38 -19.08 21.14
CA GLY A 314 1.93 -18.72 22.46
C GLY A 314 3.07 -17.70 22.40
N LEU A 315 3.04 -16.78 21.43
CA LEU A 315 4.09 -15.77 21.18
C LEU A 315 3.70 -14.35 21.65
N ALA A 316 2.47 -14.16 22.14
CA ALA A 316 2.03 -12.92 22.78
C ALA A 316 2.44 -12.88 24.24
N VAL A 317 2.85 -11.70 24.72
CA VAL A 317 3.13 -11.46 26.15
C VAL A 317 1.95 -10.71 26.74
N GLU A 318 1.36 -11.24 27.82
CA GLU A 318 0.29 -10.57 28.53
C GLU A 318 0.85 -9.64 29.62
N ILE A 319 0.31 -8.42 29.67
CA ILE A 319 0.63 -7.43 30.71
C ILE A 319 -0.64 -6.81 31.28
N ASP A 320 -0.62 -6.48 32.57
CA ASP A 320 -1.65 -5.65 33.20
C ASP A 320 -1.42 -4.18 32.89
N VAL A 321 -2.50 -3.48 32.53
CA VAL A 321 -2.54 -2.04 32.19
C VAL A 321 -3.73 -1.38 32.85
#